data_046c98cd016c3629952d34058eafe8dd
#
_entry.id   046c98cd016c3629952d34058eafe8dd
#
_cell.length_a   1.000
_cell.length_b   1.000
_cell.length_c   1.000
_cell.angle_alpha   90.00
_cell.angle_beta   90.00
_cell.angle_gamma   90.00
#
_symmetry.space_group_name_H-M   'P 1'
#
loop_
_entity.id
_entity.type
_entity.pdbx_description
1 polymer ?
#
loop_
_entity_poly.entity_id
_entity_poly.type
_entity_poly.pdbx_seq_one_letter_code
_entity_poly.pdbx_strand_id
1 'polypeptide(L)'
;MVQRAVREKSNPQADVLVTLPPFIQEADGKGLLEKYEPKDSTAVSGADKAPDGTWTAVVNNYFGFVYNKKELKQAPKTWDDLLDARYKNKLQYSTPGVAGDGTAVLIQAMHDLGGKDQALAYLKKLQANNVGPSASTGKLAPKVDKGELLVANGDVQMNYAQSKTMPNLGIWFPAGKDGKPSTFALPYAAGLVSKAPHGANGRKLLDFMLSQRAQAEVSSVGGGFAVREDAKATDANAAALAELMDGVEFFQPDWNDIDKNLASYVDDWKSATGS
;
A
#
# COMPACT_ATOMS: atom_id res chain seq x y z
N MET A 1 -10.33 -1.42 -9.19
CA MET A 1 -10.60 0.00 -9.58
C MET A 1 -10.21 0.22 -11.04
N VAL A 2 -8.97 0.02 -11.47
CA VAL A 2 -8.49 0.23 -12.86
C VAL A 2 -9.32 -0.52 -13.90
N GLN A 3 -9.61 -1.81 -13.67
CA GLN A 3 -10.45 -2.61 -14.60
C GLN A 3 -11.85 -2.03 -14.81
N ARG A 4 -12.41 -1.33 -13.84
CA ARG A 4 -13.67 -0.60 -14.00
C ARG A 4 -13.47 0.61 -14.91
N ALA A 5 -12.43 1.41 -14.67
CA ALA A 5 -12.10 2.56 -15.51
C ALA A 5 -11.83 2.15 -16.97
N VAL A 6 -11.20 0.98 -17.20
CA VAL A 6 -11.02 0.40 -18.55
C VAL A 6 -12.36 0.16 -19.24
N ARG A 7 -13.33 -0.46 -18.55
CA ARG A 7 -14.66 -0.70 -19.13
C ARG A 7 -15.44 0.59 -19.39
N GLU A 8 -15.21 1.61 -18.60
CA GLU A 8 -15.85 2.91 -18.70
C GLU A 8 -15.09 3.92 -19.61
N LYS A 9 -13.99 3.51 -20.25
CA LYS A 9 -13.10 4.40 -21.01
C LYS A 9 -13.80 5.23 -22.10
N SER A 10 -14.82 4.67 -22.75
CA SER A 10 -15.61 5.38 -23.77
C SER A 10 -16.64 6.36 -23.20
N ASN A 11 -17.06 6.14 -21.94
CA ASN A 11 -18.01 6.98 -21.20
C ASN A 11 -17.62 7.03 -19.71
N PRO A 12 -16.57 7.78 -19.32
CA PRO A 12 -16.06 7.80 -17.98
C PRO A 12 -17.10 8.27 -16.96
N GLN A 13 -17.13 7.60 -15.81
CA GLN A 13 -18.03 7.94 -14.70
C GLN A 13 -17.29 8.59 -13.52
N ALA A 14 -15.96 8.66 -13.60
CA ALA A 14 -15.10 9.24 -12.58
C ALA A 14 -14.36 10.45 -13.15
N ASP A 15 -14.11 11.46 -12.30
CA ASP A 15 -13.30 12.61 -12.67
C ASP A 15 -11.83 12.41 -12.27
N VAL A 16 -11.60 11.78 -11.13
CA VAL A 16 -10.26 11.52 -10.59
C VAL A 16 -10.14 10.04 -10.25
N LEU A 17 -9.03 9.44 -10.61
CA LEU A 17 -8.64 8.09 -10.19
C LEU A 17 -7.58 8.22 -9.11
N VAL A 18 -7.80 7.55 -7.97
CA VAL A 18 -6.82 7.44 -6.89
C VAL A 18 -6.52 5.96 -6.65
N THR A 19 -5.27 5.57 -6.76
CA THR A 19 -4.85 4.18 -6.53
C THR A 19 -3.38 4.09 -6.14
N LEU A 20 -2.91 2.90 -5.82
CA LEU A 20 -1.53 2.60 -5.44
C LEU A 20 -0.70 2.15 -6.65
N PRO A 21 0.63 2.29 -6.64
CA PRO A 21 1.49 1.57 -7.56
C PRO A 21 1.31 0.03 -7.42
N PRO A 22 1.46 -0.76 -8.48
CA PRO A 22 1.71 -0.35 -9.86
C PRO A 22 0.44 0.01 -10.65
N PHE A 23 -0.73 0.02 -10.01
CA PHE A 23 -2.02 0.23 -10.68
C PHE A 23 -2.22 1.65 -11.24
N ILE A 24 -1.51 2.65 -10.67
CA ILE A 24 -1.56 4.00 -11.27
C ILE A 24 -0.78 4.03 -12.58
N GLN A 25 0.35 3.32 -12.67
CA GLN A 25 1.13 3.14 -13.89
C GLN A 25 0.34 2.33 -14.93
N GLU A 26 -0.37 1.26 -14.50
CA GLU A 26 -1.28 0.50 -15.39
C GLU A 26 -2.38 1.41 -15.95
N ALA A 27 -2.98 2.26 -15.13
CA ALA A 27 -4.02 3.19 -15.59
C ALA A 27 -3.47 4.20 -16.61
N ASP A 28 -2.29 4.72 -16.37
CA ASP A 28 -1.59 5.63 -17.27
C ASP A 28 -1.22 4.95 -18.60
N GLY A 29 -0.54 3.80 -18.55
CA GLY A 29 -0.19 3.02 -19.74
C GLY A 29 -1.38 2.58 -20.59
N LYS A 30 -2.59 2.46 -20.01
CA LYS A 30 -3.84 2.22 -20.72
C LYS A 30 -4.50 3.48 -21.28
N GLY A 31 -3.91 4.67 -21.06
CA GLY A 31 -4.45 5.97 -21.49
C GLY A 31 -5.79 6.29 -20.82
N LEU A 32 -5.92 5.97 -19.52
CA LEU A 32 -7.10 6.28 -18.72
C LEU A 32 -6.97 7.65 -18.06
N LEU A 33 -5.76 8.21 -18.00
CA LEU A 33 -5.45 9.48 -17.40
C LEU A 33 -5.12 10.52 -18.48
N GLU A 34 -5.44 11.78 -18.22
CA GLU A 34 -5.01 12.90 -19.05
C GLU A 34 -3.97 13.74 -18.30
N LYS A 35 -3.09 14.39 -19.05
CA LYS A 35 -2.07 15.27 -18.48
C LYS A 35 -2.72 16.39 -17.70
N TYR A 36 -2.41 16.46 -16.42
CA TYR A 36 -2.73 17.58 -15.55
C TYR A 36 -1.72 17.68 -14.42
N GLU A 37 -0.95 18.73 -14.41
CA GLU A 37 -0.03 19.06 -13.32
C GLU A 37 -0.74 19.95 -12.30
N PRO A 38 -1.08 19.46 -11.09
CA PRO A 38 -1.64 20.30 -10.04
C PRO A 38 -0.71 21.45 -9.67
N LYS A 39 -1.26 22.58 -9.24
CA LYS A 39 -0.51 23.84 -9.02
C LYS A 39 0.72 23.71 -8.16
N ASP A 40 0.65 22.86 -7.14
CA ASP A 40 1.72 22.67 -6.16
C ASP A 40 2.55 21.39 -6.38
N SER A 41 2.42 20.75 -7.54
CA SER A 41 3.10 19.50 -7.87
C SER A 41 4.63 19.61 -7.86
N THR A 42 5.19 20.82 -7.97
CA THR A 42 6.64 21.07 -7.90
C THR A 42 7.21 20.77 -6.50
N ALA A 43 6.40 20.81 -5.44
CA ALA A 43 6.80 20.46 -4.08
C ALA A 43 6.78 18.94 -3.79
N VAL A 44 6.39 18.12 -4.78
CA VAL A 44 6.39 16.66 -4.69
C VAL A 44 7.61 16.12 -5.41
N SER A 45 8.29 15.14 -4.80
CA SER A 45 9.46 14.47 -5.38
C SER A 45 9.19 13.96 -6.80
N GLY A 46 10.20 14.01 -7.66
CA GLY A 46 10.11 13.47 -9.02
C GLY A 46 9.82 11.97 -9.06
N ALA A 47 10.22 11.23 -8.04
CA ALA A 47 9.94 9.80 -7.92
C ALA A 47 8.45 9.49 -7.63
N ASP A 48 7.70 10.47 -7.11
CA ASP A 48 6.32 10.32 -6.67
C ASP A 48 5.31 10.92 -7.67
N LYS A 49 5.70 11.08 -8.92
CA LYS A 49 4.83 11.60 -9.99
C LYS A 49 5.25 11.09 -11.37
N ALA A 50 4.30 11.06 -12.29
CA ALA A 50 4.56 10.71 -13.69
C ALA A 50 5.42 11.80 -14.35
N PRO A 51 6.46 11.43 -15.13
CA PRO A 51 7.28 12.39 -15.85
C PRO A 51 6.51 13.26 -16.86
N ASP A 52 5.41 12.74 -17.39
CA ASP A 52 4.53 13.42 -18.35
C ASP A 52 3.38 14.20 -17.69
N GLY A 53 3.25 14.12 -16.35
CA GLY A 53 2.24 14.87 -15.59
C GLY A 53 0.85 14.24 -15.58
N THR A 54 0.72 12.94 -15.86
CA THR A 54 -0.59 12.24 -15.84
C THR A 54 -1.06 11.87 -14.45
N TRP A 55 -0.16 11.68 -13.48
CA TRP A 55 -0.48 11.41 -12.08
C TRP A 55 0.55 11.99 -11.11
N THR A 56 0.14 12.18 -9.88
CA THR A 56 1.00 12.64 -8.77
C THR A 56 0.56 11.96 -7.48
N ALA A 57 1.50 11.56 -6.63
CA ALA A 57 1.20 11.11 -5.28
C ALA A 57 0.51 12.22 -4.49
N VAL A 58 -0.47 11.86 -3.67
CA VAL A 58 -1.26 12.79 -2.85
C VAL A 58 -1.22 12.49 -1.36
N VAL A 59 -0.91 11.25 -1.00
CA VAL A 59 -0.63 10.81 0.38
C VAL A 59 0.50 9.81 0.31
N ASN A 60 1.57 10.04 1.05
CA ASN A 60 2.59 9.03 1.19
C ASN A 60 2.17 8.00 2.24
N ASN A 61 2.52 6.77 1.98
CA ASN A 61 2.13 5.60 2.75
C ASN A 61 3.21 4.53 2.64
N TYR A 62 3.19 3.56 3.53
CA TYR A 62 4.17 2.49 3.56
C TYR A 62 3.47 1.15 3.75
N PHE A 63 4.01 0.12 3.12
CA PHE A 63 3.55 -1.24 3.35
C PHE A 63 3.85 -1.69 4.79
N GLY A 64 2.99 -2.52 5.37
CA GLY A 64 3.21 -3.06 6.70
C GLY A 64 2.29 -4.24 7.00
N PHE A 65 2.44 -4.76 8.20
CA PHE A 65 1.58 -5.80 8.75
C PHE A 65 0.88 -5.31 10.01
N VAL A 66 -0.23 -5.94 10.33
CA VAL A 66 -0.95 -5.74 11.59
C VAL A 66 -0.95 -7.03 12.40
N TYR A 67 -0.96 -6.90 13.72
CA TYR A 67 -1.08 -8.02 14.65
C TYR A 67 -2.04 -7.70 15.79
N ASN A 68 -2.59 -8.72 16.41
CA ASN A 68 -3.45 -8.57 17.57
C ASN A 68 -2.61 -8.43 18.85
N LYS A 69 -2.56 -7.23 19.45
CA LYS A 69 -1.79 -6.91 20.67
C LYS A 69 -2.31 -7.63 21.91
N LYS A 70 -3.58 -8.01 21.95
CA LYS A 70 -4.19 -8.69 23.09
C LYS A 70 -3.76 -10.16 23.14
N GLU A 71 -3.78 -10.83 21.98
CA GLU A 71 -3.46 -12.25 21.87
C GLU A 71 -1.94 -12.49 21.77
N LEU A 72 -1.22 -11.58 21.12
CA LEU A 72 0.24 -11.62 20.98
C LEU A 72 0.85 -10.50 21.83
N LYS A 73 1.50 -10.87 22.90
CA LYS A 73 2.18 -9.91 23.81
C LYS A 73 3.30 -9.11 23.12
N GLN A 74 3.85 -9.67 22.04
CA GLN A 74 4.88 -9.05 21.21
C GLN A 74 4.54 -9.30 19.74
N ALA A 75 4.81 -8.31 18.88
CA ALA A 75 4.74 -8.49 17.45
C ALA A 75 5.67 -9.61 16.98
N PRO A 76 5.35 -10.32 15.89
CA PRO A 76 6.36 -11.09 15.16
C PRO A 76 7.52 -10.18 14.78
N LYS A 77 8.73 -10.72 14.65
CA LYS A 77 9.91 -9.92 14.30
C LYS A 77 10.36 -10.18 12.87
N THR A 78 10.25 -11.42 12.43
CA THR A 78 10.78 -11.87 11.14
C THR A 78 9.71 -12.54 10.31
N TRP A 79 9.98 -12.74 9.04
CA TRP A 79 9.17 -13.56 8.17
C TRP A 79 9.05 -15.00 8.70
N ASP A 80 10.13 -15.56 9.24
CA ASP A 80 10.15 -16.95 9.73
C ASP A 80 9.25 -17.15 10.95
N ASP A 81 9.05 -16.13 11.78
CA ASP A 81 8.11 -16.20 12.89
C ASP A 81 6.68 -16.55 12.42
N LEU A 82 6.30 -16.09 11.23
CA LEU A 82 4.96 -16.34 10.67
C LEU A 82 4.73 -17.79 10.25
N LEU A 83 5.78 -18.60 10.17
CA LEU A 83 5.68 -20.03 9.88
C LEU A 83 5.37 -20.86 11.14
N ASP A 84 5.39 -20.27 12.34
CA ASP A 84 5.04 -20.94 13.58
C ASP A 84 3.58 -21.46 13.52
N ALA A 85 3.36 -22.67 14.04
CA ALA A 85 2.06 -23.34 14.03
C ALA A 85 0.96 -22.57 14.78
N ARG A 86 1.31 -21.63 15.69
CA ARG A 86 0.35 -20.75 16.35
C ARG A 86 -0.46 -19.89 15.38
N TYR A 87 0.07 -19.59 14.19
CA TYR A 87 -0.60 -18.81 13.16
C TYR A 87 -1.48 -19.65 12.24
N LYS A 88 -1.55 -20.96 12.43
CA LYS A 88 -2.39 -21.83 11.59
C LYS A 88 -3.85 -21.40 11.64
N ASN A 89 -4.41 -21.05 10.47
CA ASN A 89 -5.75 -20.48 10.32
C ASN A 89 -5.96 -19.17 11.13
N LYS A 90 -4.88 -18.45 11.44
CA LYS A 90 -4.85 -17.19 12.18
C LYS A 90 -4.02 -16.11 11.47
N LEU A 91 -3.55 -16.40 10.26
CA LEU A 91 -2.86 -15.48 9.38
C LEU A 91 -3.66 -15.36 8.08
N GLN A 92 -3.79 -14.14 7.56
CA GLN A 92 -4.36 -13.90 6.24
C GLN A 92 -3.66 -12.72 5.59
N TYR A 93 -3.33 -12.84 4.32
CA TYR A 93 -2.91 -11.72 3.51
C TYR A 93 -3.81 -11.55 2.30
N SER A 94 -3.95 -10.31 1.83
CA SER A 94 -4.74 -10.00 0.65
C SER A 94 -4.08 -10.56 -0.61
N THR A 95 -4.89 -10.92 -1.58
CA THR A 95 -4.47 -11.67 -2.77
C THR A 95 -3.64 -10.79 -3.71
N PRO A 96 -2.39 -11.18 -4.04
CA PRO A 96 -1.58 -10.52 -5.05
C PRO A 96 -2.31 -10.39 -6.40
N GLY A 97 -2.17 -9.28 -7.08
CA GLY A 97 -2.83 -8.98 -8.35
C GLY A 97 -4.33 -8.60 -8.23
N VAL A 98 -4.94 -8.77 -7.05
CA VAL A 98 -6.34 -8.42 -6.79
C VAL A 98 -6.44 -7.20 -5.88
N ALA A 99 -5.69 -7.18 -4.78
CA ALA A 99 -5.56 -6.05 -3.87
C ALA A 99 -4.15 -5.46 -3.98
N GLY A 100 -4.03 -4.13 -3.87
CA GLY A 100 -2.74 -3.43 -3.95
C GLY A 100 -1.75 -3.93 -2.91
N ASP A 101 -2.16 -3.96 -1.65
CA ASP A 101 -1.31 -4.45 -0.57
C ASP A 101 -1.04 -5.97 -0.63
N GLY A 102 -1.86 -6.72 -1.36
CA GLY A 102 -1.57 -8.13 -1.66
C GLY A 102 -0.37 -8.26 -2.59
N THR A 103 -0.30 -7.41 -3.61
CA THR A 103 0.88 -7.29 -4.48
C THR A 103 2.09 -6.82 -3.68
N ALA A 104 1.89 -5.89 -2.73
CA ALA A 104 2.93 -5.40 -1.86
C ALA A 104 3.53 -6.51 -0.95
N VAL A 105 2.74 -7.50 -0.50
CA VAL A 105 3.28 -8.69 0.21
C VAL A 105 4.33 -9.40 -0.64
N LEU A 106 4.05 -9.60 -1.92
CA LEU A 106 4.97 -10.29 -2.83
C LEU A 106 6.24 -9.47 -3.05
N ILE A 107 6.11 -8.16 -3.28
CA ILE A 107 7.24 -7.24 -3.45
C ILE A 107 8.13 -7.22 -2.20
N GLN A 108 7.53 -7.07 -1.03
CA GLN A 108 8.25 -7.07 0.24
C GLN A 108 8.99 -8.41 0.47
N ALA A 109 8.29 -9.52 0.23
CA ALA A 109 8.92 -10.84 0.37
C ALA A 109 10.08 -11.03 -0.61
N MET A 110 9.97 -10.55 -1.84
CA MET A 110 11.06 -10.63 -2.83
C MET A 110 12.29 -9.83 -2.36
N HIS A 111 12.08 -8.65 -1.79
CA HIS A 111 13.17 -7.87 -1.22
C HIS A 111 13.81 -8.57 -0.01
N ASP A 112 13.02 -8.88 1.00
CA ASP A 112 13.52 -9.34 2.30
C ASP A 112 14.13 -10.74 2.27
N LEU A 113 13.64 -11.61 1.38
CA LEU A 113 14.05 -13.00 1.33
C LEU A 113 15.12 -13.28 0.25
N GLY A 114 15.53 -12.25 -0.50
CA GLY A 114 16.65 -12.33 -1.43
C GLY A 114 16.25 -12.77 -2.84
N GLY A 115 15.05 -12.38 -3.29
CA GLY A 115 14.59 -12.52 -4.67
C GLY A 115 13.33 -13.35 -4.84
N LYS A 116 12.85 -13.41 -6.07
CA LYS A 116 11.56 -14.01 -6.45
C LYS A 116 11.45 -15.48 -6.00
N ASP A 117 12.44 -16.30 -6.34
CA ASP A 117 12.35 -17.74 -6.08
C ASP A 117 12.31 -18.05 -4.58
N GLN A 118 13.07 -17.32 -3.77
CA GLN A 118 13.08 -17.44 -2.32
C GLN A 118 11.74 -17.00 -1.72
N ALA A 119 11.19 -15.88 -2.22
CA ALA A 119 9.88 -15.39 -1.81
C ALA A 119 8.77 -16.39 -2.13
N LEU A 120 8.74 -16.94 -3.33
CA LEU A 120 7.75 -17.93 -3.74
C LEU A 120 7.86 -19.23 -2.92
N ALA A 121 9.08 -19.71 -2.68
CA ALA A 121 9.31 -20.88 -1.83
C ALA A 121 8.85 -20.64 -0.39
N TYR A 122 9.06 -19.44 0.15
CA TYR A 122 8.57 -19.02 1.46
C TYR A 122 7.03 -18.93 1.50
N LEU A 123 6.43 -18.19 0.55
CA LEU A 123 4.97 -18.01 0.50
C LEU A 123 4.23 -19.34 0.32
N LYS A 124 4.82 -20.30 -0.39
CA LYS A 124 4.31 -21.69 -0.44
C LYS A 124 4.22 -22.30 0.96
N LYS A 125 5.23 -22.13 1.81
CA LYS A 125 5.21 -22.62 3.20
C LYS A 125 4.18 -21.87 4.04
N LEU A 126 4.09 -20.55 3.86
CA LEU A 126 3.18 -19.68 4.60
C LEU A 126 1.70 -20.03 4.35
N GLN A 127 1.37 -20.66 3.22
CA GLN A 127 0.00 -21.11 2.93
C GLN A 127 -0.53 -22.13 3.95
N ALA A 128 0.32 -22.88 4.64
CA ALA A 128 -0.11 -23.76 5.72
C ALA A 128 -0.78 -23.01 6.89
N ASN A 129 -0.46 -21.73 7.08
CA ASN A 129 -1.00 -20.87 8.12
C ASN A 129 -2.08 -19.90 7.58
N ASN A 130 -2.13 -19.68 6.26
CA ASN A 130 -3.03 -18.73 5.62
C ASN A 130 -4.48 -19.26 5.61
N VAL A 131 -5.42 -18.42 6.05
CA VAL A 131 -6.87 -18.73 6.01
C VAL A 131 -7.39 -18.89 4.57
N GLY A 132 -6.74 -18.21 3.60
CA GLY A 132 -7.14 -18.25 2.20
C GLY A 132 -7.20 -16.84 1.56
N PRO A 133 -7.72 -16.74 0.34
CA PRO A 133 -7.69 -15.50 -0.41
C PRO A 133 -8.50 -14.39 0.23
N SER A 134 -8.06 -13.14 0.03
CA SER A 134 -8.81 -11.93 0.38
C SER A 134 -8.71 -10.90 -0.74
N ALA A 135 -9.85 -10.49 -1.27
CA ALA A 135 -9.92 -9.45 -2.30
C ALA A 135 -9.83 -8.03 -1.75
N SER A 136 -9.73 -7.86 -0.41
CA SER A 136 -9.73 -6.54 0.22
C SER A 136 -8.89 -6.54 1.50
N THR A 137 -7.83 -5.75 1.50
CA THR A 137 -6.96 -5.53 2.66
C THR A 137 -7.73 -4.88 3.82
N GLY A 138 -8.58 -3.89 3.53
CA GLY A 138 -9.35 -3.17 4.55
C GLY A 138 -10.28 -4.06 5.39
N LYS A 139 -10.58 -5.28 4.95
CA LYS A 139 -11.37 -6.25 5.71
C LYS A 139 -10.55 -7.07 6.70
N LEU A 140 -9.22 -7.00 6.66
CA LEU A 140 -8.34 -7.85 7.46
C LEU A 140 -8.14 -7.28 8.88
N ALA A 141 -7.89 -5.98 9.01
CA ALA A 141 -7.66 -5.34 10.30
C ALA A 141 -8.81 -5.54 11.31
N PRO A 142 -10.10 -5.44 10.94
CA PRO A 142 -11.20 -5.77 11.86
C PRO A 142 -11.17 -7.22 12.37
N LYS A 143 -10.73 -8.17 11.55
CA LYS A 143 -10.58 -9.57 11.97
C LYS A 143 -9.42 -9.74 12.94
N VAL A 144 -8.32 -8.99 12.70
CA VAL A 144 -7.17 -8.99 13.61
C VAL A 144 -7.59 -8.38 14.96
N ASP A 145 -8.26 -7.23 14.97
CA ASP A 145 -8.72 -6.59 16.22
C ASP A 145 -9.61 -7.53 17.05
N LYS A 146 -10.50 -8.28 16.42
CA LYS A 146 -11.39 -9.24 17.08
C LYS A 146 -10.70 -10.56 17.50
N GLY A 147 -9.46 -10.81 17.10
CA GLY A 147 -8.75 -12.07 17.37
C GLY A 147 -9.17 -13.25 16.47
N GLU A 148 -9.96 -12.98 15.42
CA GLU A 148 -10.24 -13.96 14.37
C GLU A 148 -8.95 -14.32 13.64
N LEU A 149 -8.10 -13.31 13.38
CA LEU A 149 -6.74 -13.42 12.91
C LEU A 149 -5.77 -12.92 13.97
N LEU A 150 -4.56 -13.45 13.99
CA LEU A 150 -3.45 -12.94 14.79
C LEU A 150 -2.59 -11.96 14.02
N VAL A 151 -2.44 -12.18 12.71
CA VAL A 151 -1.62 -11.35 11.81
C VAL A 151 -2.30 -11.23 10.45
N ALA A 152 -2.19 -10.05 9.85
CA ALA A 152 -2.54 -9.80 8.46
C ALA A 152 -1.63 -8.72 7.85
N ASN A 153 -1.58 -8.66 6.51
CA ASN A 153 -0.95 -7.52 5.85
C ASN A 153 -1.86 -6.29 5.84
N GLY A 154 -1.26 -5.14 5.63
CA GLY A 154 -1.93 -3.86 5.53
C GLY A 154 -1.02 -2.77 4.98
N ASP A 155 -1.38 -1.56 5.27
CA ASP A 155 -0.55 -0.38 5.07
C ASP A 155 -0.60 0.53 6.30
N VAL A 156 0.43 1.34 6.46
CA VAL A 156 0.59 2.18 7.65
C VAL A 156 -0.55 3.19 7.77
N GLN A 157 -0.92 3.87 6.68
CA GLN A 157 -1.93 4.92 6.69
C GLN A 157 -3.29 4.37 7.14
N MET A 158 -3.80 3.35 6.48
CA MET A 158 -5.10 2.76 6.80
C MET A 158 -5.12 2.17 8.20
N ASN A 159 -4.07 1.40 8.55
CA ASN A 159 -4.03 0.69 9.82
C ASN A 159 -3.78 1.62 11.01
N TYR A 160 -3.00 2.69 10.83
CA TYR A 160 -2.87 3.72 11.86
C TYR A 160 -4.20 4.43 12.11
N ALA A 161 -4.92 4.82 11.07
CA ALA A 161 -6.26 5.40 11.22
C ALA A 161 -7.22 4.43 11.93
N GLN A 162 -7.23 3.15 11.55
CA GLN A 162 -8.06 2.12 12.16
C GLN A 162 -7.69 1.84 13.63
N SER A 163 -6.43 1.93 14.02
CA SER A 163 -5.98 1.68 15.40
C SER A 163 -6.57 2.65 16.41
N LYS A 164 -7.07 3.81 15.97
CA LYS A 164 -7.78 4.77 16.84
C LYS A 164 -9.11 4.23 17.38
N THR A 165 -9.73 3.30 16.66
CA THR A 165 -11.01 2.68 17.03
C THR A 165 -10.91 1.17 17.26
N MET A 166 -9.75 0.57 16.96
CA MET A 166 -9.43 -0.84 17.10
C MET A 166 -8.28 -1.02 18.11
N PRO A 167 -8.57 -1.09 19.42
CA PRO A 167 -7.54 -1.00 20.46
C PRO A 167 -6.56 -2.18 20.47
N ASN A 168 -6.95 -3.33 19.90
CA ASN A 168 -6.08 -4.50 19.83
C ASN A 168 -5.17 -4.52 18.60
N LEU A 169 -5.30 -3.56 17.68
CA LEU A 169 -4.52 -3.51 16.46
C LEU A 169 -3.13 -2.91 16.72
N GLY A 170 -2.08 -3.66 16.43
CA GLY A 170 -0.69 -3.19 16.37
C GLY A 170 -0.18 -3.22 14.93
N ILE A 171 0.76 -2.36 14.60
CA ILE A 171 1.42 -2.32 13.29
C ILE A 171 2.86 -2.79 13.48
N TRP A 172 3.41 -3.52 12.54
CA TRP A 172 4.78 -3.99 12.56
C TRP A 172 5.33 -4.21 11.15
N PHE A 173 6.65 -4.32 11.05
CA PHE A 173 7.38 -4.56 9.81
C PHE A 173 8.24 -5.81 9.97
N PRO A 174 8.19 -6.77 9.02
CA PRO A 174 9.02 -7.96 9.12
C PRO A 174 10.49 -7.63 8.87
N ALA A 175 11.37 -8.25 9.63
CA ALA A 175 12.79 -8.18 9.35
C ALA A 175 13.16 -9.19 8.26
N GLY A 176 14.00 -8.73 7.34
CA GLY A 176 14.61 -9.54 6.30
C GLY A 176 15.73 -10.44 6.83
N LYS A 177 16.51 -11.01 5.91
CA LYS A 177 17.66 -11.88 6.24
C LYS A 177 18.78 -11.18 7.01
N ASP A 178 18.86 -9.87 6.88
CA ASP A 178 19.82 -9.02 7.61
C ASP A 178 19.40 -8.72 9.05
N GLY A 179 18.21 -9.16 9.44
CA GLY A 179 17.64 -8.95 10.79
C GLY A 179 17.06 -7.56 11.01
N LYS A 180 16.95 -6.72 9.97
CA LYS A 180 16.40 -5.38 10.06
C LYS A 180 14.98 -5.32 9.50
N PRO A 181 14.05 -4.62 10.19
CA PRO A 181 12.73 -4.39 9.63
C PRO A 181 12.83 -3.48 8.41
N SER A 182 12.10 -3.80 7.37
CA SER A 182 12.12 -3.01 6.13
C SER A 182 10.71 -2.74 5.60
N THR A 183 10.59 -1.69 4.79
CA THR A 183 9.39 -1.35 4.05
C THR A 183 9.71 -0.53 2.82
N PHE A 184 8.70 -0.23 2.04
CA PHE A 184 8.78 0.65 0.87
C PHE A 184 7.59 1.58 0.79
N ALA A 185 7.78 2.71 0.08
CA ALA A 185 6.71 3.65 -0.16
C ALA A 185 5.65 3.06 -1.09
N LEU A 186 4.41 3.16 -0.68
CA LEU A 186 3.21 2.73 -1.40
C LEU A 186 2.22 3.91 -1.46
N PRO A 187 2.58 5.00 -2.13
CA PRO A 187 1.81 6.23 -2.10
C PRO A 187 0.44 6.08 -2.76
N TYR A 188 -0.57 6.73 -2.20
CA TYR A 188 -1.79 6.98 -2.94
C TYR A 188 -1.50 8.04 -4.00
N ALA A 189 -1.57 7.65 -5.27
CA ALA A 189 -1.37 8.52 -6.42
C ALA A 189 -2.70 8.83 -7.10
N ALA A 190 -2.87 10.07 -7.54
CA ALA A 190 -4.08 10.59 -8.16
C ALA A 190 -3.81 11.13 -9.56
N GLY A 191 -4.71 10.86 -10.48
CA GLY A 191 -4.68 11.41 -11.84
C GLY A 191 -6.07 11.83 -12.31
N LEU A 192 -6.12 12.82 -13.21
CA LEU A 192 -7.34 13.25 -13.85
C LEU A 192 -7.76 12.21 -14.89
N VAL A 193 -8.99 11.72 -14.80
CA VAL A 193 -9.49 10.73 -15.77
C VAL A 193 -9.65 11.39 -17.15
N SER A 194 -9.15 10.71 -18.18
CA SER A 194 -9.29 11.16 -19.55
C SER A 194 -10.76 11.28 -19.93
N LYS A 195 -11.16 12.43 -20.47
CA LYS A 195 -12.57 12.78 -20.79
C LYS A 195 -13.50 12.76 -19.55
N ALA A 196 -12.98 13.13 -18.38
CA ALA A 196 -13.75 13.21 -17.14
C ALA A 196 -15.04 14.04 -17.32
N PRO A 197 -16.20 13.56 -16.83
CA PRO A 197 -17.48 14.25 -17.00
C PRO A 197 -17.48 15.67 -16.36
N HIS A 198 -16.75 15.84 -15.25
CA HIS A 198 -16.62 17.12 -14.55
C HIS A 198 -15.14 17.50 -14.37
N GLY A 199 -14.34 17.42 -15.46
CA GLY A 199 -12.88 17.60 -15.41
C GLY A 199 -12.41 18.88 -14.72
N ALA A 200 -13.18 19.99 -14.80
CA ALA A 200 -12.87 21.22 -14.07
C ALA A 200 -12.92 21.03 -12.54
N ASN A 201 -13.83 20.21 -12.03
CA ASN A 201 -13.92 19.89 -10.61
C ASN A 201 -12.81 18.88 -10.23
N GLY A 202 -12.50 17.92 -11.11
CA GLY A 202 -11.38 17.01 -10.94
C GLY A 202 -10.05 17.75 -10.74
N ARG A 203 -9.77 18.76 -11.58
CA ARG A 203 -8.58 19.61 -11.44
C ARG A 203 -8.55 20.37 -10.11
N LYS A 204 -9.68 20.95 -9.70
CA LYS A 204 -9.78 21.65 -8.39
C LYS A 204 -9.53 20.68 -7.23
N LEU A 205 -10.01 19.45 -7.32
CA LEU A 205 -9.77 18.43 -6.30
C LEU A 205 -8.28 18.08 -6.22
N LEU A 206 -7.61 17.85 -7.34
CA LEU A 206 -6.18 17.56 -7.39
C LEU A 206 -5.34 18.73 -6.85
N ASP A 207 -5.67 19.98 -7.24
CA ASP A 207 -5.05 21.18 -6.68
C ASP A 207 -5.23 21.25 -5.15
N PHE A 208 -6.44 20.97 -4.66
CA PHE A 208 -6.73 20.98 -3.22
C PHE A 208 -5.93 19.90 -2.48
N MET A 209 -5.90 18.67 -2.99
CA MET A 209 -5.19 17.55 -2.37
C MET A 209 -3.68 17.83 -2.22
N LEU A 210 -3.09 18.59 -3.11
CA LEU A 210 -1.68 19.01 -3.06
C LEU A 210 -1.46 20.38 -2.41
N SER A 211 -2.51 21.10 -2.02
CA SER A 211 -2.33 22.39 -1.34
C SER A 211 -1.56 22.22 -0.03
N GLN A 212 -0.79 23.23 0.36
CA GLN A 212 -0.05 23.23 1.63
C GLN A 212 -0.96 22.94 2.83
N ARG A 213 -2.19 23.52 2.80
CA ARG A 213 -3.18 23.29 3.85
C ARG A 213 -3.58 21.81 3.94
N ALA A 214 -3.99 21.18 2.83
CA ALA A 214 -4.41 19.79 2.84
C ALA A 214 -3.26 18.87 3.25
N GLN A 215 -2.06 19.13 2.76
CA GLN A 215 -0.88 18.33 3.07
C GLN A 215 -0.41 18.48 4.53
N ALA A 216 -0.58 19.64 5.14
CA ALA A 216 -0.29 19.83 6.56
C ALA A 216 -1.28 19.05 7.47
N GLU A 217 -2.47 18.72 6.98
CA GLU A 217 -3.51 17.99 7.71
C GLU A 217 -3.51 16.47 7.41
N VAL A 218 -2.63 15.97 6.52
CA VAL A 218 -2.63 14.54 6.11
C VAL A 218 -2.44 13.59 7.29
N SER A 219 -1.55 13.90 8.23
CA SER A 219 -1.30 13.07 9.40
C SER A 219 -2.48 13.08 10.39
N SER A 220 -3.04 14.25 10.65
CA SER A 220 -4.12 14.42 11.63
C SER A 220 -5.47 13.90 11.13
N VAL A 221 -5.76 14.06 9.84
CA VAL A 221 -7.06 13.71 9.22
C VAL A 221 -6.97 12.38 8.47
N GLY A 222 -5.91 12.20 7.68
CA GLY A 222 -5.75 11.05 6.80
C GLY A 222 -4.99 9.86 7.43
N GLY A 223 -4.27 10.07 8.53
CA GLY A 223 -3.44 9.04 9.17
C GLY A 223 -2.21 8.63 8.37
N GLY A 224 -1.81 9.41 7.36
CA GLY A 224 -0.69 9.15 6.47
C GLY A 224 0.39 10.22 6.55
N PHE A 225 1.27 10.22 5.56
CA PHE A 225 2.39 11.15 5.46
C PHE A 225 2.17 12.14 4.30
N ALA A 226 2.56 13.39 4.52
CA ALA A 226 2.55 14.38 3.45
C ALA A 226 3.52 13.97 2.33
N VAL A 227 3.12 14.23 1.08
CA VAL A 227 3.98 14.03 -0.10
C VAL A 227 4.79 15.28 -0.44
N ARG A 228 4.39 16.44 0.08
CA ARG A 228 5.11 17.69 -0.12
C ARG A 228 6.28 17.79 0.84
N GLU A 229 7.45 18.12 0.31
CA GLU A 229 8.67 18.29 1.11
C GLU A 229 8.62 19.51 2.04
N ASP A 230 7.82 20.53 1.68
CA ASP A 230 7.66 21.78 2.43
C ASP A 230 6.45 21.78 3.40
N ALA A 231 5.62 20.75 3.40
CA ALA A 231 4.50 20.59 4.32
C ALA A 231 4.88 19.68 5.49
N LYS A 232 5.44 20.27 6.55
CA LYS A 232 5.78 19.53 7.76
C LYS A 232 4.57 19.48 8.69
N ALA A 233 4.02 18.29 8.88
CA ALA A 233 3.06 18.05 9.94
C ALA A 233 3.79 17.98 11.29
N THR A 234 3.28 18.71 12.31
CA THR A 234 3.86 18.79 13.66
C THR A 234 2.86 18.32 14.73
N ASP A 235 1.75 17.73 14.30
CA ASP A 235 0.74 17.21 15.22
C ASP A 235 1.16 15.88 15.88
N ALA A 236 0.41 15.47 16.91
CA ALA A 236 0.70 14.27 17.67
C ALA A 236 0.64 12.98 16.81
N ASN A 237 -0.17 12.95 15.74
CA ASN A 237 -0.20 11.80 14.84
C ASN A 237 1.07 11.74 13.97
N ALA A 238 1.58 12.88 13.51
CA ALA A 238 2.85 12.93 12.79
C ALA A 238 4.01 12.41 13.66
N ALA A 239 4.05 12.79 14.93
CA ALA A 239 5.05 12.29 15.87
C ALA A 239 4.92 10.77 16.07
N ALA A 240 3.70 10.26 16.28
CA ALA A 240 3.46 8.82 16.46
C ALA A 240 3.76 8.00 15.19
N LEU A 241 3.49 8.55 14.02
CA LEU A 241 3.86 7.92 12.74
C LEU A 241 5.37 7.90 12.56
N ALA A 242 6.08 8.97 12.93
CA ALA A 242 7.54 9.00 12.90
C ALA A 242 8.15 7.97 13.86
N GLU A 243 7.63 7.86 15.09
CA GLU A 243 8.03 6.83 16.05
C GLU A 243 7.79 5.40 15.53
N LEU A 244 6.64 5.16 14.88
CA LEU A 244 6.32 3.88 14.27
C LEU A 244 7.34 3.47 13.19
N MET A 245 7.89 4.44 12.46
CA MET A 245 8.85 4.22 11.38
C MET A 245 10.31 4.23 11.85
N ASP A 246 10.56 4.49 13.14
CA ASP A 246 11.93 4.53 13.68
C ASP A 246 12.61 3.16 13.58
N GLY A 247 13.83 3.15 13.06
CA GLY A 247 14.60 1.93 12.83
C GLY A 247 14.12 1.04 11.67
N VAL A 248 13.12 1.47 10.91
CA VAL A 248 12.67 0.74 9.70
C VAL A 248 13.48 1.20 8.50
N GLU A 249 14.08 0.26 7.78
CA GLU A 249 14.82 0.56 6.55
C GLU A 249 13.87 0.71 5.35
N PHE A 250 14.16 1.70 4.50
CA PHE A 250 13.35 1.95 3.31
C PHE A 250 14.08 1.47 2.06
N PHE A 251 13.40 0.69 1.24
CA PHE A 251 13.90 0.34 -0.08
C PHE A 251 12.99 0.91 -1.18
N GLN A 252 13.54 1.03 -2.37
CA GLN A 252 12.82 1.52 -3.54
C GLN A 252 12.53 0.37 -4.50
N PRO A 253 11.26 -0.05 -4.66
CA PRO A 253 10.89 -1.01 -5.69
C PRO A 253 11.14 -0.46 -7.10
N ASP A 254 11.57 -1.30 -8.02
CA ASP A 254 11.55 -0.96 -9.44
C ASP A 254 10.12 -1.10 -9.99
N TRP A 255 9.37 0.00 -9.90
CA TRP A 255 7.98 0.02 -10.35
C TRP A 255 7.81 -0.27 -11.85
N ASN A 256 8.81 0.04 -12.68
CA ASN A 256 8.78 -0.25 -14.11
C ASN A 256 8.92 -1.76 -14.37
N ASP A 257 9.83 -2.42 -13.64
CA ASP A 257 9.96 -3.87 -13.70
C ASP A 257 8.72 -4.56 -13.15
N ILE A 258 8.18 -4.09 -12.03
CA ILE A 258 6.99 -4.64 -11.40
C ILE A 258 5.78 -4.50 -12.34
N ASP A 259 5.52 -3.33 -12.92
CA ASP A 259 4.41 -3.13 -13.85
C ASP A 259 4.52 -4.06 -15.06
N LYS A 260 5.69 -4.15 -15.65
CA LYS A 260 5.98 -5.00 -16.80
C LYS A 260 5.78 -6.50 -16.51
N ASN A 261 6.17 -6.96 -15.33
CA ASN A 261 6.22 -8.38 -14.98
C ASN A 261 5.11 -8.81 -14.01
N LEU A 262 4.22 -7.90 -13.56
CA LEU A 262 3.21 -8.16 -12.54
C LEU A 262 2.37 -9.41 -12.82
N ALA A 263 1.90 -9.57 -14.05
CA ALA A 263 1.09 -10.74 -14.43
C ALA A 263 1.86 -12.05 -14.22
N SER A 264 3.13 -12.08 -14.64
CA SER A 264 4.00 -13.25 -14.43
C SER A 264 4.26 -13.50 -12.95
N TYR A 265 4.54 -12.46 -12.18
CA TYR A 265 4.76 -12.60 -10.73
C TYR A 265 3.53 -13.16 -10.00
N VAL A 266 2.35 -12.72 -10.40
CA VAL A 266 1.07 -13.22 -9.83
C VAL A 266 0.82 -14.66 -10.23
N ASP A 267 1.08 -15.05 -11.49
CA ASP A 267 0.88 -16.42 -11.97
C ASP A 267 1.91 -17.38 -11.36
N ASP A 268 3.16 -16.96 -11.18
CA ASP A 268 4.18 -17.71 -10.44
C ASP A 268 3.76 -17.91 -8.97
N TRP A 269 3.23 -16.85 -8.34
CA TRP A 269 2.71 -16.94 -6.96
C TRP A 269 1.54 -17.93 -6.86
N LYS A 270 0.55 -17.87 -7.77
CA LYS A 270 -0.57 -18.82 -7.80
C LYS A 270 -0.08 -20.25 -7.96
N SER A 271 0.85 -20.46 -8.90
CA SER A 271 1.43 -21.79 -9.16
C SER A 271 2.18 -22.33 -7.94
N ALA A 272 2.95 -21.48 -7.24
CA ALA A 272 3.71 -21.87 -6.06
C ALA A 272 2.80 -22.18 -4.85
N THR A 273 1.72 -21.41 -4.69
CA THR A 273 0.85 -21.47 -3.51
C THR A 273 -0.39 -22.34 -3.70
N GLY A 274 -0.72 -22.73 -4.93
CA GLY A 274 -1.94 -23.48 -5.24
C GLY A 274 -3.22 -22.64 -5.12
N SER A 275 -3.10 -21.32 -5.29
CA SER A 275 -4.20 -20.34 -5.08
C SER A 275 -4.92 -19.99 -6.37
#